data_c6689b05ae7fcbc7af12f58e70f1b9aa
#
_entry.id   c6689b05ae7fcbc7af12f58e70f1b9aa
#
_cell.length_a   1.000
_cell.length_b   1.000
_cell.length_c   1.000
_cell.angle_alpha   90.00
_cell.angle_beta   90.00
_cell.angle_gamma   90.00
#
_symmetry.space_group_name_H-M   'P 1'
#
loop_
_entity.id
_entity.type
_entity.pdbx_description
1 polymer ?
#
loop_
_entity_poly.entity_id
_entity_poly.type
_entity_poly.pdbx_seq_one_letter_code
_entity_poly.pdbx_strand_id
1 'polypeptide(L)'
;MTGIAGRQKGRHYNMKCQEIIERIERRFPREYACSWDNVGLLAGDRQQEVDTVYIALDATDEVIEAAVSSGAGLLLTHHPMIFGGLKSVTADDYTGERLIRLIKNGISYYAMHTNYDVLGMADLAAGMLDLTETEVLEEVLDGEGIGRTGRLPKIMTLEECGQFVKERFSLPNVKIFGELNKMVATAAISPGSGKSMARPAFEAGVDVLISGDIDHHTGIDMADCGMAVIDAGHYGIEHIYIEDMKKFLEKELPALKICTAPARQPFQVI
;
A
#
# COMPACT_ATOMS: atom_id res chain seq x y z
N MET A 1 33.69 6.66 -48.73
CA MET A 1 33.20 7.58 -47.69
C MET A 1 32.00 6.90 -46.97
N THR A 2 32.31 6.21 -45.90
CA THR A 2 31.29 5.47 -45.07
C THR A 2 31.13 6.23 -43.78
N GLY A 3 29.98 6.92 -43.69
CA GLY A 3 29.57 7.66 -42.49
C GLY A 3 29.18 6.69 -41.37
N ILE A 4 29.93 6.73 -40.27
CA ILE A 4 29.60 6.03 -39.02
C ILE A 4 28.51 6.86 -38.33
N ALA A 5 27.30 6.35 -38.38
CA ALA A 5 26.17 6.90 -37.55
C ALA A 5 26.48 6.62 -36.08
N GLY A 6 26.92 7.64 -35.36
CA GLY A 6 27.08 7.60 -33.92
C GLY A 6 25.73 7.39 -33.27
N ARG A 7 25.48 6.22 -32.65
CA ARG A 7 24.42 6.02 -31.72
C ARG A 7 24.60 7.02 -30.55
N GLN A 8 23.76 8.02 -30.44
CA GLN A 8 23.66 8.80 -29.23
C GLN A 8 23.19 7.83 -28.11
N LYS A 9 24.13 7.50 -27.21
CA LYS A 9 23.79 6.91 -25.91
C LYS A 9 22.93 7.95 -25.19
N GLY A 10 21.66 7.61 -24.96
CA GLY A 10 20.80 8.40 -24.10
C GLY A 10 21.55 8.65 -22.78
N ARG A 11 21.59 9.89 -22.33
CA ARG A 11 22.10 10.22 -20.99
C ARG A 11 21.19 9.50 -19.99
N HIS A 12 21.67 8.40 -19.40
CA HIS A 12 21.08 7.86 -18.19
C HIS A 12 21.27 8.93 -17.10
N TYR A 13 20.19 9.47 -16.63
CA TYR A 13 20.19 10.41 -15.53
C TYR A 13 20.20 9.57 -14.25
N ASN A 14 21.36 9.38 -13.65
CA ASN A 14 21.48 8.73 -12.36
C ASN A 14 21.21 9.76 -11.26
N MET A 15 20.38 9.41 -10.31
CA MET A 15 20.06 10.20 -9.12
C MET A 15 20.54 9.43 -7.89
N LYS A 16 21.00 10.11 -6.85
CA LYS A 16 21.34 9.43 -5.60
C LYS A 16 20.08 8.89 -4.92
N CYS A 17 20.17 7.72 -4.34
CA CYS A 17 19.10 7.11 -3.55
C CYS A 17 18.54 8.09 -2.50
N GLN A 18 19.41 8.85 -1.85
CA GLN A 18 19.05 9.91 -0.90
C GLN A 18 18.10 10.96 -1.50
N GLU A 19 18.33 11.40 -2.74
CA GLU A 19 17.51 12.41 -3.40
C GLU A 19 16.09 11.90 -3.70
N ILE A 20 15.97 10.61 -4.03
CA ILE A 20 14.68 9.94 -4.22
C ILE A 20 13.94 9.85 -2.88
N ILE A 21 14.64 9.41 -1.84
CA ILE A 21 14.09 9.30 -0.48
C ILE A 21 13.59 10.67 0.00
N GLU A 22 14.36 11.73 -0.18
CA GLU A 22 13.95 13.08 0.22
C GLU A 22 12.68 13.56 -0.50
N ARG A 23 12.46 13.15 -1.76
CA ARG A 23 11.22 13.45 -2.47
C ARG A 23 10.03 12.68 -1.89
N ILE A 24 10.23 11.41 -1.55
CA ILE A 24 9.21 10.58 -0.91
C ILE A 24 8.88 11.14 0.48
N GLU A 25 9.89 11.36 1.34
CA GLU A 25 9.72 11.81 2.72
C GLU A 25 9.19 13.26 2.83
N ARG A 26 9.36 14.09 1.80
CA ARG A 26 8.72 15.41 1.73
C ARG A 26 7.19 15.31 1.62
N ARG A 27 6.69 14.32 0.90
CA ARG A 27 5.24 14.08 0.71
C ARG A 27 4.68 13.21 1.83
N PHE A 28 5.45 12.23 2.27
CA PHE A 28 5.07 11.22 3.25
C PHE A 28 6.12 11.13 4.37
N PRO A 29 6.21 12.16 5.24
CA PRO A 29 7.19 12.20 6.31
C PRO A 29 7.07 10.96 7.22
N ARG A 30 8.24 10.46 7.67
CA ARG A 30 8.31 9.26 8.51
C ARG A 30 7.70 9.44 9.90
N GLU A 31 7.60 10.67 10.38
CA GLU A 31 7.00 11.05 11.67
C GLU A 31 5.51 10.72 11.77
N TYR A 32 4.82 10.56 10.61
CA TYR A 32 3.43 10.12 10.55
C TYR A 32 3.27 8.60 10.62
N ALA A 33 4.37 7.84 10.68
CA ALA A 33 4.29 6.41 10.92
C ALA A 33 3.91 6.10 12.37
N CYS A 34 3.13 5.05 12.57
CA CYS A 34 2.82 4.54 13.90
C CYS A 34 4.11 4.22 14.68
N SER A 35 4.12 4.43 15.98
CA SER A 35 5.32 4.28 16.83
C SER A 35 5.94 2.89 16.85
N TRP A 36 5.17 1.86 16.51
CA TRP A 36 5.61 0.46 16.41
C TRP A 36 6.17 0.09 15.04
N ASP A 37 6.01 0.95 14.04
CA ASP A 37 6.33 0.67 12.65
C ASP A 37 7.81 0.87 12.32
N ASN A 38 8.26 0.29 11.21
CA ASN A 38 9.64 0.38 10.75
C ASN A 38 9.68 0.83 9.28
N VAL A 39 9.67 2.15 9.07
CA VAL A 39 9.66 2.78 7.74
C VAL A 39 10.98 3.47 7.42
N GLY A 40 11.24 3.65 6.13
CA GLY A 40 12.43 4.33 5.61
C GLY A 40 13.39 3.41 4.87
N LEU A 41 14.65 3.81 4.76
CA LEU A 41 15.69 2.98 4.14
C LEU A 41 16.11 1.88 5.12
N LEU A 42 15.68 0.66 4.85
CA LEU A 42 15.88 -0.51 5.72
C LEU A 42 17.11 -1.34 5.34
N ALA A 43 17.59 -1.24 4.09
CA ALA A 43 18.84 -1.83 3.64
C ALA A 43 19.41 -1.04 2.45
N GLY A 44 20.72 -1.06 2.27
CA GLY A 44 21.40 -0.44 1.11
C GLY A 44 22.18 0.82 1.44
N ASP A 45 22.44 1.65 0.43
CA ASP A 45 23.29 2.84 0.52
C ASP A 45 22.58 4.09 -0.02
N ARG A 46 22.48 5.11 0.83
CA ARG A 46 21.91 6.43 0.47
C ARG A 46 22.68 7.15 -0.64
N GLN A 47 23.98 6.86 -0.80
CA GLN A 47 24.84 7.50 -1.79
C GLN A 47 24.88 6.74 -3.12
N GLN A 48 24.24 5.57 -3.19
CA GLN A 48 24.12 4.78 -4.41
C GLN A 48 23.42 5.58 -5.52
N GLU A 49 23.92 5.45 -6.74
CA GLU A 49 23.26 5.98 -7.94
C GLU A 49 22.13 5.03 -8.38
N VAL A 50 20.96 5.61 -8.64
CA VAL A 50 19.74 4.91 -9.02
C VAL A 50 19.20 5.53 -10.31
N ASP A 51 18.92 4.71 -11.30
CA ASP A 51 18.23 5.09 -12.55
C ASP A 51 16.86 4.40 -12.69
N THR A 52 16.66 3.30 -11.96
CA THR A 52 15.45 2.48 -12.01
C THR A 52 14.95 2.20 -10.60
N VAL A 53 13.67 2.49 -10.35
CA VAL A 53 12.94 2.14 -9.12
C VAL A 53 11.93 1.04 -9.43
N TYR A 54 11.88 0.02 -8.59
CA TYR A 54 10.87 -1.02 -8.65
C TYR A 54 9.89 -0.86 -7.48
N ILE A 55 8.58 -0.76 -7.77
CA ILE A 55 7.52 -0.55 -6.77
C ILE A 55 6.70 -1.82 -6.64
N ALA A 56 6.44 -2.23 -5.39
CA ALA A 56 5.60 -3.37 -5.05
C ALA A 56 4.87 -3.16 -3.73
N LEU A 57 3.86 -3.96 -3.43
CA LEU A 57 3.23 -3.94 -2.10
C LEU A 57 4.15 -4.65 -1.08
N ASP A 58 4.63 -5.84 -1.43
CA ASP A 58 5.44 -6.73 -0.60
C ASP A 58 6.80 -7.03 -1.23
N ALA A 59 7.84 -7.24 -0.41
CA ALA A 59 9.16 -7.70 -0.85
C ALA A 59 9.24 -9.24 -0.88
N THR A 60 8.46 -9.89 -1.75
CA THR A 60 8.49 -11.35 -1.95
C THR A 60 9.71 -11.77 -2.79
N ASP A 61 9.99 -13.08 -2.83
CA ASP A 61 11.10 -13.62 -3.66
C ASP A 61 10.90 -13.30 -5.14
N GLU A 62 9.66 -13.40 -5.63
CA GLU A 62 9.28 -13.07 -7.02
C GLU A 62 9.49 -11.57 -7.31
N VAL A 63 9.13 -10.70 -6.37
CA VAL A 63 9.33 -9.25 -6.49
C VAL A 63 10.81 -8.90 -6.51
N ILE A 64 11.62 -9.51 -5.63
CA ILE A 64 13.08 -9.27 -5.59
C ILE A 64 13.73 -9.74 -6.90
N GLU A 65 13.35 -10.89 -7.42
CA GLU A 65 13.85 -11.38 -8.70
C GLU A 65 13.48 -10.45 -9.86
N ALA A 66 12.25 -9.95 -9.88
CA ALA A 66 11.80 -8.98 -10.88
C ALA A 66 12.55 -7.64 -10.76
N ALA A 67 12.79 -7.16 -9.52
CA ALA A 67 13.59 -5.96 -9.29
C ALA A 67 15.03 -6.13 -9.80
N VAL A 68 15.68 -7.27 -9.51
CA VAL A 68 17.01 -7.61 -10.05
C VAL A 68 16.99 -7.64 -11.58
N SER A 69 16.02 -8.34 -12.17
CA SER A 69 15.89 -8.49 -13.63
C SER A 69 15.61 -7.17 -14.35
N SER A 70 14.95 -6.21 -13.70
CA SER A 70 14.68 -4.87 -14.25
C SER A 70 15.88 -3.93 -14.17
N GLY A 71 16.93 -4.32 -13.43
CA GLY A 71 18.09 -3.47 -13.13
C GLY A 71 17.79 -2.39 -12.10
N ALA A 72 16.84 -2.61 -11.20
CA ALA A 72 16.48 -1.63 -10.19
C ALA A 72 17.63 -1.34 -9.24
N GLY A 73 17.87 -0.06 -8.95
CA GLY A 73 18.77 0.39 -7.89
C GLY A 73 18.04 0.62 -6.55
N LEU A 74 16.72 0.76 -6.60
CA LEU A 74 15.86 0.91 -5.41
C LEU A 74 14.61 0.04 -5.54
N LEU A 75 14.35 -0.79 -4.52
CA LEU A 75 13.06 -1.46 -4.29
C LEU A 75 12.28 -0.63 -3.28
N LEU A 76 11.12 -0.16 -3.70
CA LEU A 76 10.17 0.60 -2.87
C LEU A 76 8.94 -0.26 -2.61
N THR A 77 8.67 -0.56 -1.33
CA THR A 77 7.46 -1.32 -0.96
C THR A 77 6.60 -0.57 0.03
N HIS A 78 5.33 -0.98 0.11
CA HIS A 78 4.45 -0.57 1.19
C HIS A 78 4.81 -1.33 2.47
N HIS A 79 4.71 -2.64 2.47
CA HIS A 79 5.02 -3.44 3.65
C HIS A 79 6.52 -3.54 3.91
N PRO A 80 6.99 -3.23 5.13
CA PRO A 80 8.37 -3.45 5.50
C PRO A 80 8.67 -4.95 5.66
N MET A 81 9.72 -5.43 4.99
CA MET A 81 10.21 -6.81 5.18
C MET A 81 10.84 -7.02 6.56
N ILE A 82 11.24 -5.93 7.21
CA ILE A 82 11.88 -5.92 8.52
C ILE A 82 10.97 -5.15 9.48
N PHE A 83 10.15 -5.84 10.26
CA PHE A 83 9.31 -5.21 11.28
C PHE A 83 10.03 -4.98 12.60
N GLY A 84 10.89 -5.91 13.01
CA GLY A 84 11.65 -5.86 14.25
C GLY A 84 13.15 -5.89 14.01
N GLY A 85 13.93 -5.80 15.09
CA GLY A 85 15.39 -5.90 15.01
C GLY A 85 15.84 -7.30 14.54
N LEU A 86 16.71 -7.34 13.53
CA LEU A 86 17.34 -8.58 13.07
C LEU A 86 18.55 -8.90 13.96
N LYS A 87 18.63 -10.15 14.45
CA LYS A 87 19.79 -10.65 15.20
C LYS A 87 20.90 -11.18 14.29
N SER A 88 20.54 -11.61 13.08
CA SER A 88 21.46 -12.14 12.08
C SER A 88 20.88 -11.89 10.68
N VAL A 89 21.75 -11.88 9.69
CA VAL A 89 21.39 -11.84 8.25
C VAL A 89 22.12 -13.01 7.60
N THR A 90 21.44 -14.13 7.48
CA THR A 90 21.95 -15.37 6.90
C THR A 90 20.95 -15.95 5.89
N ALA A 91 21.42 -16.83 5.01
CA ALA A 91 20.55 -17.46 4.03
C ALA A 91 19.66 -18.60 4.61
N ASP A 92 19.75 -18.86 5.90
CA ASP A 92 18.95 -19.88 6.57
C ASP A 92 17.54 -19.37 6.95
N ASP A 93 17.35 -18.05 6.85
CA ASP A 93 16.09 -17.35 7.10
C ASP A 93 15.65 -16.58 5.85
N TYR A 94 14.35 -16.60 5.55
CA TYR A 94 13.81 -15.96 4.33
C TYR A 94 14.05 -14.44 4.27
N THR A 95 13.99 -13.74 5.40
CA THR A 95 14.30 -12.30 5.47
C THR A 95 15.78 -12.04 5.21
N GLY A 96 16.64 -12.84 5.84
CA GLY A 96 18.09 -12.77 5.65
C GLY A 96 18.50 -13.08 4.21
N GLU A 97 17.93 -14.11 3.60
CA GLU A 97 18.19 -14.45 2.19
C GLU A 97 17.79 -13.31 1.25
N ARG A 98 16.61 -12.74 1.42
CA ARG A 98 16.10 -11.60 0.65
C ARG A 98 17.02 -10.39 0.76
N LEU A 99 17.45 -10.04 1.97
CA LEU A 99 18.40 -8.96 2.21
C LEU A 99 19.74 -9.21 1.53
N ILE A 100 20.27 -10.44 1.64
CA ILE A 100 21.51 -10.82 0.96
C ILE A 100 21.37 -10.68 -0.56
N ARG A 101 20.26 -11.08 -1.14
CA ARG A 101 20.00 -10.94 -2.59
C ARG A 101 19.94 -9.48 -3.00
N LEU A 102 19.25 -8.62 -2.27
CA LEU A 102 19.19 -7.18 -2.54
C LEU A 102 20.57 -6.55 -2.48
N ILE A 103 21.32 -6.78 -1.40
CA ILE A 103 22.66 -6.23 -1.19
C ILE A 103 23.64 -6.70 -2.26
N LYS A 104 23.66 -7.99 -2.59
CA LYS A 104 24.52 -8.55 -3.64
C LYS A 104 24.26 -7.99 -5.03
N ASN A 105 23.03 -7.55 -5.31
CA ASN A 105 22.66 -6.96 -6.58
C ASN A 105 22.68 -5.43 -6.55
N GLY A 106 23.16 -4.81 -5.47
CA GLY A 106 23.25 -3.37 -5.36
C GLY A 106 21.88 -2.68 -5.33
N ILE A 107 20.87 -3.30 -4.76
CA ILE A 107 19.52 -2.77 -4.64
C ILE A 107 19.32 -2.26 -3.22
N SER A 108 19.09 -0.96 -3.07
CA SER A 108 18.63 -0.37 -1.82
C SER A 108 17.15 -0.69 -1.59
N TYR A 109 16.75 -0.86 -0.33
CA TYR A 109 15.40 -1.23 0.04
C TYR A 109 14.77 -0.19 0.96
N TYR A 110 13.68 0.41 0.51
CA TYR A 110 12.91 1.40 1.24
C TYR A 110 11.47 0.91 1.42
N ALA A 111 10.94 1.03 2.63
CA ALA A 111 9.54 0.77 2.93
C ALA A 111 8.85 2.05 3.41
N MET A 112 7.61 2.26 2.94
CA MET A 112 6.71 3.28 3.44
C MET A 112 5.37 2.61 3.75
N HIS A 113 5.03 2.52 5.03
CA HIS A 113 3.91 1.76 5.53
C HIS A 113 2.87 2.69 6.16
N THR A 114 2.76 2.73 7.47
CA THR A 114 1.70 3.52 8.12
C THR A 114 1.82 5.03 7.88
N ASN A 115 3.00 5.58 7.58
CA ASN A 115 3.11 6.98 7.13
C ASN A 115 2.41 7.22 5.78
N TYR A 116 2.39 6.23 4.89
CA TYR A 116 1.63 6.31 3.65
C TYR A 116 0.13 6.03 3.90
N ASP A 117 -0.21 5.11 4.81
CA ASP A 117 -1.60 4.88 5.20
C ASP A 117 -2.27 6.17 5.68
N VAL A 118 -1.56 6.93 6.50
CA VAL A 118 -2.03 8.20 7.07
C VAL A 118 -2.16 9.28 6.00
N LEU A 119 -1.13 9.49 5.17
CA LEU A 119 -1.01 10.68 4.30
C LEU A 119 -1.40 10.44 2.84
N GLY A 120 -1.71 9.20 2.45
CA GLY A 120 -2.00 8.83 1.07
C GLY A 120 -3.10 7.79 0.93
N MET A 121 -2.92 6.60 1.50
CA MET A 121 -3.78 5.45 1.29
C MET A 121 -5.23 5.70 1.71
N ALA A 122 -5.44 6.34 2.87
CA ALA A 122 -6.77 6.57 3.40
C ALA A 122 -7.62 7.45 2.46
N ASP A 123 -7.05 8.57 2.00
CA ASP A 123 -7.74 9.48 1.07
C ASP A 123 -7.91 8.88 -0.32
N LEU A 124 -6.89 8.15 -0.80
CA LEU A 124 -6.96 7.45 -2.08
C LEU A 124 -8.10 6.43 -2.10
N ALA A 125 -8.20 5.61 -1.05
CA ALA A 125 -9.25 4.59 -0.93
C ALA A 125 -10.64 5.21 -0.75
N ALA A 126 -10.77 6.27 0.05
CA ALA A 126 -12.02 7.02 0.18
C ALA A 126 -12.47 7.63 -1.15
N GLY A 127 -11.51 8.20 -1.91
CA GLY A 127 -11.76 8.73 -3.26
C GLY A 127 -12.20 7.66 -4.25
N MET A 128 -11.67 6.45 -4.18
CA MET A 128 -12.11 5.34 -5.02
C MET A 128 -13.56 4.93 -4.76
N LEU A 129 -14.05 5.11 -3.54
CA LEU A 129 -15.45 4.86 -3.17
C LEU A 129 -16.35 6.10 -3.35
N ASP A 130 -15.83 7.20 -3.91
CA ASP A 130 -16.55 8.46 -4.03
C ASP A 130 -17.16 8.91 -2.69
N LEU A 131 -16.47 8.67 -1.55
CA LEU A 131 -16.95 9.10 -0.25
C LEU A 131 -16.96 10.63 -0.18
N THR A 132 -18.02 11.17 0.38
CA THR A 132 -18.18 12.61 0.65
C THR A 132 -18.27 12.88 2.15
N GLU A 133 -18.07 14.13 2.58
CA GLU A 133 -18.07 14.52 4.00
C GLU A 133 -17.10 13.64 4.81
N THR A 134 -15.88 13.44 4.28
CA THR A 134 -14.91 12.53 4.88
C THR A 134 -14.28 13.08 6.14
N GLU A 135 -14.12 12.23 7.14
CA GLU A 135 -13.41 12.51 8.39
C GLU A 135 -12.38 11.40 8.66
N VAL A 136 -11.34 11.71 9.43
CA VAL A 136 -10.34 10.73 9.86
C VAL A 136 -11.00 9.70 10.78
N LEU A 137 -10.74 8.40 10.52
CA LEU A 137 -11.28 7.32 11.34
C LEU A 137 -10.51 7.17 12.65
N GLU A 138 -9.18 7.14 12.60
CA GLU A 138 -8.31 7.05 13.77
C GLU A 138 -7.11 8.00 13.60
N GLU A 139 -7.04 9.03 14.43
CA GLU A 139 -5.99 10.04 14.37
C GLU A 139 -4.64 9.46 14.83
N VAL A 140 -3.58 9.81 14.11
CA VAL A 140 -2.20 9.44 14.42
C VAL A 140 -1.38 10.67 14.81
N LEU A 141 -1.40 11.74 14.02
CA LEU A 141 -0.63 12.97 14.24
C LEU A 141 -1.27 14.15 13.51
N ASP A 142 -1.36 15.30 14.20
CA ASP A 142 -1.74 16.61 13.62
C ASP A 142 -3.07 16.60 12.83
N GLY A 143 -4.05 15.81 13.29
CA GLY A 143 -5.36 15.68 12.64
C GLY A 143 -5.37 14.73 11.44
N GLU A 144 -4.23 14.13 11.09
CA GLU A 144 -4.11 13.09 10.07
C GLU A 144 -4.13 11.70 10.72
N GLY A 145 -4.62 10.69 9.98
CA GLY A 145 -4.78 9.37 10.57
C GLY A 145 -5.15 8.28 9.58
N ILE A 146 -5.26 7.07 10.12
CA ILE A 146 -5.56 5.85 9.37
C ILE A 146 -7.07 5.78 9.09
N GLY A 147 -7.41 5.44 7.85
CA GLY A 147 -8.78 5.29 7.40
C GLY A 147 -9.58 6.59 7.32
N ARG A 148 -10.72 6.49 6.67
CA ARG A 148 -11.69 7.60 6.55
C ARG A 148 -13.09 7.08 6.78
N THR A 149 -13.91 7.89 7.45
CA THR A 149 -15.37 7.74 7.42
C THR A 149 -15.95 8.67 6.36
N GLY A 150 -17.19 8.43 5.94
CA GLY A 150 -17.87 9.33 5.01
C GLY A 150 -19.21 8.80 4.54
N ARG A 151 -19.87 9.60 3.70
CA ARG A 151 -21.12 9.20 3.06
C ARG A 151 -20.85 8.50 1.74
N LEU A 152 -21.52 7.37 1.53
CA LEU A 152 -21.57 6.70 0.23
C LEU A 152 -22.25 7.60 -0.81
N PRO A 153 -21.93 7.44 -2.12
CA PRO A 153 -22.48 8.31 -3.18
C PRO A 153 -24.00 8.19 -3.33
N LYS A 154 -24.60 7.12 -2.80
CA LYS A 154 -26.05 6.88 -2.71
C LYS A 154 -26.34 5.89 -1.59
N ILE A 155 -27.55 5.91 -1.08
CA ILE A 155 -28.06 4.85 -0.21
C ILE A 155 -28.26 3.59 -1.06
N MET A 156 -27.75 2.46 -0.59
CA MET A 156 -27.80 1.17 -1.30
C MET A 156 -27.92 0.01 -0.33
N THR A 157 -28.27 -1.17 -0.82
CA THR A 157 -28.22 -2.38 0.01
C THR A 157 -26.78 -2.78 0.28
N LEU A 158 -26.54 -3.56 1.33
CA LEU A 158 -25.19 -4.08 1.66
C LEU A 158 -24.65 -4.98 0.52
N GLU A 159 -25.52 -5.72 -0.16
CA GLU A 159 -25.16 -6.50 -1.35
C GLU A 159 -24.67 -5.60 -2.48
N GLU A 160 -25.42 -4.52 -2.79
CA GLU A 160 -25.01 -3.53 -3.80
C GLU A 160 -23.72 -2.83 -3.40
N CYS A 161 -23.53 -2.54 -2.10
CA CYS A 161 -22.28 -1.96 -1.60
C CYS A 161 -21.09 -2.91 -1.79
N GLY A 162 -21.27 -4.21 -1.52
CA GLY A 162 -20.26 -5.23 -1.81
C GLY A 162 -19.90 -5.31 -3.30
N GLN A 163 -20.86 -5.23 -4.21
CA GLN A 163 -20.59 -5.18 -5.64
C GLN A 163 -19.89 -3.88 -6.03
N PHE A 164 -20.30 -2.74 -5.48
CA PHE A 164 -19.66 -1.45 -5.69
C PHE A 164 -18.17 -1.48 -5.27
N VAL A 165 -17.84 -2.01 -4.09
CA VAL A 165 -16.46 -2.19 -3.62
C VAL A 165 -15.67 -3.08 -4.59
N LYS A 166 -16.24 -4.21 -5.03
CA LYS A 166 -15.60 -5.10 -6.02
C LYS A 166 -15.25 -4.38 -7.32
N GLU A 167 -16.17 -3.60 -7.84
CA GLU A 167 -15.98 -2.84 -9.09
C GLU A 167 -14.87 -1.79 -8.92
N ARG A 168 -14.93 -1.01 -7.84
CA ARG A 168 -13.99 0.09 -7.59
C ARG A 168 -12.56 -0.38 -7.38
N PHE A 169 -12.36 -1.49 -6.71
CA PHE A 169 -11.03 -2.06 -6.46
C PHE A 169 -10.67 -3.23 -7.40
N SER A 170 -11.51 -3.51 -8.42
CA SER A 170 -11.29 -4.59 -9.39
C SER A 170 -11.10 -5.96 -8.72
N LEU A 171 -11.95 -6.29 -7.73
CA LEU A 171 -11.84 -7.51 -6.94
C LEU A 171 -12.71 -8.65 -7.49
N PRO A 172 -12.25 -9.90 -7.45
CA PRO A 172 -13.04 -11.05 -7.86
C PRO A 172 -14.17 -11.37 -6.86
N ASN A 173 -13.93 -11.14 -5.58
CA ASN A 173 -14.84 -11.44 -4.49
C ASN A 173 -14.58 -10.54 -3.28
N VAL A 174 -15.57 -10.48 -2.36
CA VAL A 174 -15.47 -9.91 -1.01
C VAL A 174 -16.21 -10.82 -0.04
N LYS A 175 -15.86 -10.79 1.25
CA LYS A 175 -16.66 -11.41 2.32
C LYS A 175 -17.53 -10.33 2.96
N ILE A 176 -18.77 -10.67 3.29
CA ILE A 176 -19.72 -9.74 3.90
C ILE A 176 -20.22 -10.34 5.21
N PHE A 177 -20.16 -9.56 6.28
CA PHE A 177 -20.80 -9.83 7.57
C PHE A 177 -21.94 -8.85 7.73
N GLY A 178 -23.15 -9.37 7.89
CA GLY A 178 -24.40 -8.61 8.00
C GLY A 178 -25.46 -9.07 7.00
N GLU A 179 -26.66 -8.52 7.13
CA GLU A 179 -27.81 -8.85 6.26
C GLU A 179 -27.68 -8.14 4.91
N LEU A 180 -27.70 -8.88 3.80
CA LEU A 180 -27.46 -8.37 2.44
C LEU A 180 -28.46 -7.28 2.01
N ASN A 181 -29.69 -7.31 2.53
CA ASN A 181 -30.74 -6.34 2.27
C ASN A 181 -30.72 -5.11 3.19
N LYS A 182 -29.80 -5.07 4.19
CA LYS A 182 -29.60 -3.89 5.03
C LYS A 182 -29.23 -2.68 4.18
N MET A 183 -29.90 -1.55 4.41
CA MET A 183 -29.57 -0.27 3.75
C MET A 183 -28.36 0.35 4.43
N VAL A 184 -27.40 0.82 3.65
CA VAL A 184 -26.19 1.52 4.09
C VAL A 184 -26.08 2.86 3.36
N ALA A 185 -25.73 3.91 4.11
CA ALA A 185 -25.56 5.27 3.62
C ALA A 185 -24.18 5.86 3.99
N THR A 186 -23.58 5.35 5.07
CA THR A 186 -22.28 5.79 5.58
C THR A 186 -21.32 4.62 5.65
N ALA A 187 -20.04 4.88 5.37
CA ALA A 187 -19.00 3.86 5.41
C ALA A 187 -17.74 4.37 6.14
N ALA A 188 -17.03 3.44 6.75
CA ALA A 188 -15.62 3.61 7.04
C ALA A 188 -14.81 2.77 6.04
N ILE A 189 -13.71 3.32 5.52
CA ILE A 189 -12.71 2.59 4.73
C ILE A 189 -11.37 2.64 5.44
N SER A 190 -10.79 1.47 5.70
CA SER A 190 -9.43 1.33 6.23
C SER A 190 -8.73 0.22 5.46
N PRO A 191 -7.86 0.55 4.48
CA PRO A 191 -7.05 -0.44 3.79
C PRO A 191 -6.18 -1.25 4.76
N GLY A 192 -5.77 -2.43 4.35
CA GLY A 192 -4.95 -3.34 5.14
C GLY A 192 -5.73 -4.19 6.13
N SER A 193 -5.17 -4.41 7.32
CA SER A 193 -5.75 -5.22 8.38
C SER A 193 -6.77 -4.43 9.21
N GLY A 194 -8.04 -4.72 9.02
CA GLY A 194 -9.15 -3.96 9.59
C GLY A 194 -9.57 -4.33 11.01
N LYS A 195 -8.96 -5.34 11.63
CA LYS A 195 -9.36 -5.78 12.96
C LYS A 195 -9.32 -4.65 14.00
N SER A 196 -8.26 -3.88 14.04
CA SER A 196 -8.10 -2.75 14.97
C SER A 196 -9.04 -1.60 14.66
N MET A 197 -9.47 -1.44 13.41
CA MET A 197 -10.33 -0.36 12.95
C MET A 197 -11.83 -0.65 13.13
N ALA A 198 -12.21 -1.90 13.48
CA ALA A 198 -13.60 -2.27 13.66
C ALA A 198 -14.28 -1.48 14.80
N ARG A 199 -13.58 -1.32 15.92
CA ARG A 199 -14.12 -0.56 17.05
C ARG A 199 -14.21 0.95 16.78
N PRO A 200 -13.17 1.63 16.27
CA PRO A 200 -13.28 3.02 15.82
C PRO A 200 -14.42 3.27 14.83
N ALA A 201 -14.60 2.39 13.84
CA ALA A 201 -15.69 2.50 12.87
C ALA A 201 -17.06 2.36 13.53
N PHE A 202 -17.23 1.43 14.47
CA PHE A 202 -18.46 1.27 15.23
C PHE A 202 -18.76 2.51 16.09
N GLU A 203 -17.77 3.05 16.79
CA GLU A 203 -17.90 4.25 17.63
C GLU A 203 -18.20 5.51 16.79
N ALA A 204 -17.71 5.57 15.53
CA ALA A 204 -18.07 6.61 14.57
C ALA A 204 -19.51 6.49 14.04
N GLY A 205 -20.21 5.38 14.31
CA GLY A 205 -21.62 5.18 13.97
C GLY A 205 -21.89 4.98 12.48
N VAL A 206 -20.92 4.47 11.72
CA VAL A 206 -21.11 4.17 10.30
C VAL A 206 -21.92 2.88 10.09
N ASP A 207 -22.58 2.78 8.94
CA ASP A 207 -23.40 1.60 8.60
C ASP A 207 -22.55 0.39 8.21
N VAL A 208 -21.37 0.62 7.61
CA VAL A 208 -20.49 -0.44 7.10
C VAL A 208 -19.00 -0.07 7.23
N LEU A 209 -18.20 -1.03 7.69
CA LEU A 209 -16.73 -0.98 7.60
C LEU A 209 -16.28 -1.75 6.35
N ILE A 210 -15.42 -1.13 5.53
CA ILE A 210 -14.75 -1.74 4.37
C ILE A 210 -13.27 -1.83 4.70
N SER A 211 -12.72 -3.06 4.75
CA SER A 211 -11.32 -3.29 5.13
C SER A 211 -10.84 -4.66 4.64
N GLY A 212 -9.70 -5.13 5.10
CA GLY A 212 -9.18 -6.48 4.86
C GLY A 212 -8.88 -7.24 6.15
N ASP A 213 -8.55 -8.53 6.03
CA ASP A 213 -8.12 -9.41 7.12
C ASP A 213 -9.04 -9.39 8.34
N ILE A 214 -10.34 -9.35 8.11
CA ILE A 214 -11.34 -9.42 9.19
C ILE A 214 -11.43 -10.86 9.70
N ASP A 215 -11.08 -11.05 10.96
CA ASP A 215 -11.24 -12.34 11.61
C ASP A 215 -12.71 -12.69 11.92
N HIS A 216 -12.95 -13.98 12.16
CA HIS A 216 -14.26 -14.53 12.38
C HIS A 216 -15.06 -13.81 13.49
N HIS A 217 -14.44 -13.57 14.64
CA HIS A 217 -15.12 -12.98 15.78
C HIS A 217 -15.39 -11.49 15.55
N THR A 218 -14.43 -10.74 15.08
CA THR A 218 -14.61 -9.31 14.74
C THR A 218 -15.78 -9.12 13.77
N GLY A 219 -15.87 -9.95 12.70
CA GLY A 219 -16.94 -9.84 11.73
C GLY A 219 -18.32 -10.11 12.32
N ILE A 220 -18.48 -11.16 13.15
CA ILE A 220 -19.72 -11.52 13.80
C ILE A 220 -20.13 -10.45 14.82
N ASP A 221 -19.20 -10.06 15.70
CA ASP A 221 -19.49 -9.12 16.79
C ASP A 221 -19.95 -7.77 16.23
N MET A 222 -19.33 -7.27 15.18
CA MET A 222 -19.75 -6.02 14.55
C MET A 222 -21.12 -6.13 13.89
N ALA A 223 -21.38 -7.24 13.20
CA ALA A 223 -22.70 -7.48 12.60
C ALA A 223 -23.81 -7.58 13.64
N ASP A 224 -23.57 -8.27 14.76
CA ASP A 224 -24.51 -8.39 15.89
C ASP A 224 -24.74 -7.04 16.59
N CYS A 225 -23.71 -6.17 16.61
CA CYS A 225 -23.85 -4.79 17.09
C CYS A 225 -24.54 -3.86 16.09
N GLY A 226 -24.88 -4.34 14.90
CA GLY A 226 -25.62 -3.59 13.89
C GLY A 226 -24.74 -2.84 12.88
N MET A 227 -23.42 -2.96 12.90
CA MET A 227 -22.52 -2.44 11.86
C MET A 227 -22.13 -3.58 10.91
N ALA A 228 -22.41 -3.42 9.62
CA ALA A 228 -21.97 -4.39 8.62
C ALA A 228 -20.45 -4.31 8.38
N VAL A 229 -19.85 -5.41 7.89
CA VAL A 229 -18.44 -5.42 7.51
C VAL A 229 -18.27 -6.03 6.12
N ILE A 230 -17.51 -5.37 5.26
CA ILE A 230 -17.05 -5.88 3.97
C ILE A 230 -15.56 -6.11 4.06
N ASP A 231 -15.14 -7.38 4.09
CA ASP A 231 -13.73 -7.77 3.98
C ASP A 231 -13.39 -7.93 2.50
N ALA A 232 -12.71 -6.92 1.97
CA ALA A 232 -12.28 -6.83 0.58
C ALA A 232 -10.88 -7.44 0.35
N GLY A 233 -10.30 -8.02 1.40
CA GLY A 233 -8.95 -8.56 1.43
C GLY A 233 -7.88 -7.47 1.55
N HIS A 234 -6.85 -7.75 2.33
CA HIS A 234 -5.73 -6.85 2.61
C HIS A 234 -5.10 -6.32 1.31
N TYR A 235 -4.51 -7.22 0.53
CA TYR A 235 -3.97 -6.89 -0.79
C TYR A 235 -5.02 -6.26 -1.71
N GLY A 236 -6.28 -6.68 -1.56
CA GLY A 236 -7.38 -6.27 -2.44
C GLY A 236 -7.63 -4.77 -2.46
N ILE A 237 -7.41 -4.09 -1.36
CA ILE A 237 -7.61 -2.64 -1.25
C ILE A 237 -6.31 -1.84 -1.15
N GLU A 238 -5.18 -2.47 -0.81
CA GLU A 238 -3.89 -1.77 -0.73
C GLU A 238 -3.09 -1.76 -2.04
N HIS A 239 -3.38 -2.65 -3.00
CA HIS A 239 -2.64 -2.68 -4.27
C HIS A 239 -2.70 -1.35 -5.05
N ILE A 240 -3.64 -0.47 -4.73
CA ILE A 240 -3.77 0.89 -5.27
C ILE A 240 -2.52 1.74 -5.01
N TYR A 241 -1.77 1.46 -3.94
CA TYR A 241 -0.48 2.03 -3.62
C TYR A 241 0.48 2.00 -4.81
N ILE A 242 0.55 0.87 -5.51
CA ILE A 242 1.54 0.64 -6.58
C ILE A 242 1.38 1.67 -7.70
N GLU A 243 0.16 1.88 -8.16
CA GLU A 243 -0.12 2.81 -9.26
C GLU A 243 -0.06 4.27 -8.78
N ASP A 244 -0.47 4.57 -7.55
CA ASP A 244 -0.38 5.92 -6.99
C ASP A 244 1.09 6.35 -6.83
N MET A 245 1.92 5.51 -6.23
CA MET A 245 3.35 5.79 -6.08
C MET A 245 4.09 5.85 -7.41
N LYS A 246 3.69 5.05 -8.40
CA LYS A 246 4.21 5.16 -9.76
C LYS A 246 3.94 6.54 -10.34
N LYS A 247 2.68 6.99 -10.32
CA LYS A 247 2.28 8.32 -10.82
C LYS A 247 3.01 9.44 -10.08
N PHE A 248 3.13 9.31 -8.75
CA PHE A 248 3.87 10.26 -7.95
C PHE A 248 5.33 10.37 -8.38
N LEU A 249 6.05 9.25 -8.49
CA LEU A 249 7.47 9.25 -8.86
C LEU A 249 7.69 9.65 -10.32
N GLU A 250 6.86 9.24 -11.26
CA GLU A 250 6.94 9.67 -12.66
C GLU A 250 6.77 11.18 -12.80
N LYS A 251 5.91 11.79 -11.98
CA LYS A 251 5.69 13.25 -11.95
C LYS A 251 6.85 14.00 -11.31
N GLU A 252 7.30 13.55 -10.13
CA GLU A 252 8.33 14.25 -9.36
C GLU A 252 9.75 14.01 -9.88
N LEU A 253 9.99 12.83 -10.46
CA LEU A 253 11.32 12.37 -10.89
C LEU A 253 11.27 11.77 -12.32
N PRO A 254 10.89 12.57 -13.32
CA PRO A 254 10.63 12.09 -14.69
C PRO A 254 11.86 11.50 -15.41
N ALA A 255 13.06 11.65 -14.83
CA ALA A 255 14.29 11.08 -15.36
C ALA A 255 14.50 9.61 -14.94
N LEU A 256 13.81 9.13 -13.92
CA LEU A 256 13.89 7.76 -13.44
C LEU A 256 13.00 6.83 -14.26
N LYS A 257 13.47 5.62 -14.47
CA LYS A 257 12.64 4.52 -14.94
C LYS A 257 11.89 3.93 -13.76
N ILE A 258 10.55 3.93 -13.84
CA ILE A 258 9.71 3.32 -12.83
C ILE A 258 9.16 1.99 -13.35
N CYS A 259 9.44 0.92 -12.60
CA CYS A 259 8.89 -0.41 -12.83
C CYS A 259 7.98 -0.79 -11.67
N THR A 260 6.95 -1.59 -11.94
CA THR A 260 5.98 -1.99 -10.92
C THR A 260 5.76 -3.50 -10.92
N ALA A 261 5.49 -4.06 -9.76
CA ALA A 261 4.95 -5.40 -9.65
C ALA A 261 3.53 -5.45 -10.26
N PRO A 262 3.17 -6.53 -10.94
CA PRO A 262 1.80 -6.71 -11.43
C PRO A 262 0.85 -6.84 -10.24
N ALA A 263 -0.35 -6.25 -10.36
CA ALA A 263 -1.41 -6.45 -9.38
C ALA A 263 -1.87 -7.93 -9.42
N ARG A 264 -1.56 -8.67 -8.38
CA ARG A 264 -1.87 -10.10 -8.27
C ARG A 264 -2.14 -10.46 -6.82
N GLN A 265 -3.32 -11.03 -6.56
CA GLN A 265 -3.65 -11.58 -5.25
C GLN A 265 -2.62 -12.64 -4.82
N PRO A 266 -2.16 -12.62 -3.55
CA PRO A 266 -1.19 -13.59 -3.04
C PRO A 266 -1.79 -15.00 -2.83
N PHE A 267 -3.10 -15.15 -2.97
CA PHE A 267 -3.86 -16.40 -2.82
C PHE A 267 -4.90 -16.57 -3.92
N GLN A 268 -5.49 -17.74 -3.97
CA GLN A 268 -6.58 -18.08 -4.89
C GLN A 268 -7.80 -18.54 -4.08
N VAL A 269 -8.98 -18.13 -4.51
CA VAL A 269 -10.26 -18.63 -4.01
C VAL A 269 -10.81 -19.61 -5.03
N ILE A 270 -11.10 -20.85 -4.61
CA ILE A 270 -11.59 -21.95 -5.43
C ILE A 270 -13.02 -22.33 -5.04
#